data_9bc823edbfe2ba778321b8af10beffca
#
_entry.id   9bc823edbfe2ba778321b8af10beffca
#
_cell.length_a   1.000
_cell.length_b   1.000
_cell.length_c   1.000
_cell.angle_alpha   90.00
_cell.angle_beta   90.00
_cell.angle_gamma   90.00
#
_symmetry.space_group_name_H-M   'P 1'
#
loop_
_entity.id
_entity.type
_entity.pdbx_description
1 polymer ?
#
loop_
_entity_poly.entity_id
_entity_poly.type
_entity_poly.pdbx_seq_one_letter_code
_entity_poly.pdbx_strand_id
1 'polypeptide(L)'
;MKIAEMLLTEMDREMKTTRRLIERVPDDKLDFKPHEKSNTLGWLADHVVSLVRFPKVIADSDGVDVMKFPRQPEVKTTPELLALLESNVAQAREAIATVPDERMHETWTLRMGDHVIFSEPRFMVFRSFFMNHHIHHRAQLAVYLRLNDVPLPGMYGPSADEPI
;
A
#
# COMPACT_ATOMS: atom_id res chain seq x y z
N MET A 1 8.10 -16.03 18.20
CA MET A 1 7.14 -15.18 17.44
C MET A 1 7.23 -15.59 15.99
N LYS A 2 6.11 -15.95 15.37
CA LYS A 2 6.07 -16.33 13.95
C LYS A 2 6.29 -15.13 13.06
N ILE A 3 6.84 -15.35 11.87
CA ILE A 3 7.07 -14.26 10.88
C ILE A 3 5.74 -13.57 10.53
N ALA A 4 4.68 -14.35 10.33
CA ALA A 4 3.34 -13.82 10.07
C ALA A 4 2.83 -12.88 11.18
N GLU A 5 3.05 -13.21 12.45
CA GLU A 5 2.65 -12.39 13.60
C GLU A 5 3.37 -11.03 13.62
N MET A 6 4.66 -11.03 13.29
CA MET A 6 5.46 -9.80 13.18
C MET A 6 4.95 -8.92 12.04
N LEU A 7 4.74 -9.49 10.85
CA LEU A 7 4.22 -8.78 9.68
C LEU A 7 2.83 -8.19 9.92
N LEU A 8 1.94 -8.95 10.56
CA LEU A 8 0.59 -8.48 10.91
C LEU A 8 0.62 -7.33 11.91
N THR A 9 1.47 -7.42 12.94
CA THR A 9 1.62 -6.37 13.95
C THR A 9 2.06 -5.05 13.31
N GLU A 10 3.02 -5.11 12.39
CA GLU A 10 3.50 -3.94 11.66
C GLU A 10 2.44 -3.42 10.69
N MET A 11 1.85 -4.30 9.87
CA MET A 11 0.81 -3.92 8.91
C MET A 11 -0.37 -3.23 9.58
N ASP A 12 -0.84 -3.73 10.73
CA ASP A 12 -1.96 -3.12 11.46
C ASP A 12 -1.66 -1.69 11.89
N ARG A 13 -0.43 -1.42 12.31
CA ARG A 13 0.01 -0.06 12.68
C ARG A 13 0.04 0.84 11.44
N GLU A 14 0.63 0.35 10.35
CA GLU A 14 0.77 1.11 9.11
C GLU A 14 -0.59 1.41 8.46
N MET A 15 -1.51 0.45 8.48
CA MET A 15 -2.84 0.64 7.88
C MET A 15 -3.70 1.64 8.66
N LYS A 16 -3.57 1.73 9.99
CA LYS A 16 -4.21 2.79 10.79
C LYS A 16 -3.72 4.18 10.37
N THR A 17 -2.41 4.32 10.17
CA THR A 17 -1.80 5.58 9.71
C THR A 17 -2.24 5.91 8.28
N THR A 18 -2.27 4.91 7.40
CA THR A 18 -2.74 5.07 6.01
C THR A 18 -4.19 5.51 5.96
N ARG A 19 -5.07 4.87 6.74
CA ARG A 19 -6.50 5.25 6.82
C ARG A 19 -6.66 6.73 7.16
N ARG A 20 -5.97 7.20 8.21
CA ARG A 20 -6.03 8.61 8.64
C ARG A 20 -5.58 9.59 7.54
N LEU A 21 -4.62 9.18 6.70
CA LEU A 21 -4.18 10.00 5.57
C LEU A 21 -5.19 9.98 4.42
N ILE A 22 -5.73 8.81 4.06
CA ILE A 22 -6.75 8.68 3.01
C ILE A 22 -8.02 9.46 3.36
N GLU A 23 -8.43 9.52 4.63
CA GLU A 23 -9.56 10.34 5.12
C GLU A 23 -9.40 11.84 4.81
N ARG A 24 -8.19 12.30 4.51
CA ARG A 24 -7.88 13.69 4.19
C ARG A 24 -7.81 13.98 2.69
N VAL A 25 -7.99 12.99 1.82
CA VAL A 25 -7.94 13.18 0.36
C VAL A 25 -9.14 14.02 -0.08
N PRO A 26 -8.94 15.22 -0.69
CA PRO A 26 -10.04 16.06 -1.15
C PRO A 26 -10.53 15.59 -2.53
N ASP A 27 -11.82 15.27 -2.65
CA ASP A 27 -12.43 14.76 -3.89
C ASP A 27 -12.36 15.79 -5.05
N ASP A 28 -12.30 17.07 -4.74
CA ASP A 28 -12.20 18.18 -5.71
C ASP A 28 -10.76 18.45 -6.20
N LYS A 29 -9.75 17.74 -5.69
CA LYS A 29 -8.33 17.92 -6.03
C LYS A 29 -7.69 16.68 -6.67
N LEU A 30 -8.46 15.69 -7.05
CA LEU A 30 -7.92 14.42 -7.57
C LEU A 30 -7.07 14.58 -8.83
N ASP A 31 -7.31 15.62 -9.63
CA ASP A 31 -6.54 15.94 -10.84
C ASP A 31 -5.26 16.73 -10.58
N PHE A 32 -4.99 17.14 -9.32
CA PHE A 32 -3.80 17.88 -8.98
C PHE A 32 -2.52 17.12 -9.31
N LYS A 33 -1.54 17.80 -9.92
CA LYS A 33 -0.18 17.31 -10.19
C LYS A 33 0.85 18.29 -9.67
N PRO A 34 1.83 17.88 -8.87
CA PRO A 34 2.91 18.78 -8.44
C PRO A 34 3.90 19.11 -9.57
N HIS A 35 3.95 18.27 -10.62
CA HIS A 35 4.81 18.43 -11.79
C HIS A 35 4.18 17.70 -12.99
N GLU A 36 4.45 18.16 -14.22
CA GLU A 36 3.91 17.57 -15.46
C GLU A 36 4.21 16.07 -15.63
N LYS A 37 5.39 15.63 -15.16
CA LYS A 37 5.83 14.22 -15.19
C LYS A 37 5.30 13.37 -14.04
N SER A 38 4.63 13.99 -13.06
CA SER A 38 4.06 13.26 -11.91
C SER A 38 2.69 12.69 -12.25
N ASN A 39 2.30 11.64 -11.55
CA ASN A 39 0.91 11.18 -11.53
C ASN A 39 0.03 12.17 -10.77
N THR A 40 -1.30 12.06 -10.95
CA THR A 40 -2.27 12.88 -10.21
C THR A 40 -2.37 12.45 -8.75
N LEU A 41 -2.92 13.32 -7.89
CA LEU A 41 -3.25 13.02 -6.50
C LEU A 41 -4.20 11.82 -6.42
N GLY A 42 -5.25 11.77 -7.25
CA GLY A 42 -6.19 10.65 -7.29
C GLY A 42 -5.53 9.33 -7.68
N TRP A 43 -4.67 9.34 -8.70
CA TRP A 43 -3.89 8.15 -9.06
C TRP A 43 -3.03 7.66 -7.88
N LEU A 44 -2.37 8.59 -7.18
CA LEU A 44 -1.49 8.23 -6.07
C LEU A 44 -2.28 7.70 -4.87
N ALA A 45 -3.44 8.29 -4.56
CA ALA A 45 -4.32 7.82 -3.50
C ALA A 45 -4.85 6.41 -3.81
N ASP A 46 -5.34 6.18 -5.04
CA ASP A 46 -5.75 4.84 -5.50
C ASP A 46 -4.59 3.85 -5.44
N HIS A 47 -3.40 4.24 -5.88
CA HIS A 47 -2.22 3.38 -5.84
C HIS A 47 -1.84 2.95 -4.42
N VAL A 48 -1.86 3.88 -3.45
CA VAL A 48 -1.62 3.57 -2.02
C VAL A 48 -2.61 2.52 -1.52
N VAL A 49 -3.89 2.64 -1.86
CA VAL A 49 -4.93 1.68 -1.47
C VAL A 49 -4.78 0.35 -2.20
N SER A 50 -4.46 0.40 -3.50
CA SER A 50 -4.30 -0.78 -4.36
C SER A 50 -3.11 -1.65 -3.98
N LEU A 51 -2.02 -1.07 -3.45
CA LEU A 51 -0.86 -1.83 -2.98
C LEU A 51 -1.21 -2.83 -1.87
N VAL A 52 -2.24 -2.56 -1.08
CA VAL A 52 -2.70 -3.44 0.00
C VAL A 52 -3.30 -4.78 -0.49
N ARG A 53 -3.47 -4.96 -1.80
CA ARG A 53 -3.84 -6.25 -2.42
C ARG A 53 -2.67 -7.22 -2.53
N PHE A 54 -1.43 -6.70 -2.60
CA PHE A 54 -0.25 -7.54 -2.83
C PHE A 54 -0.01 -8.61 -1.75
N PRO A 55 -0.26 -8.37 -0.45
CA PRO A 55 -0.14 -9.42 0.56
C PRO A 55 -0.89 -10.71 0.21
N LYS A 56 -2.12 -10.59 -0.31
CA LYS A 56 -2.88 -11.77 -0.74
C LYS A 56 -2.20 -12.47 -1.92
N VAL A 57 -1.72 -11.73 -2.91
CA VAL A 57 -1.00 -12.29 -4.06
C VAL A 57 0.29 -12.97 -3.64
N ILE A 58 1.05 -12.34 -2.72
CA ILE A 58 2.30 -12.88 -2.19
C ILE A 58 2.05 -14.17 -1.38
N ALA A 59 0.96 -14.24 -0.63
CA ALA A 59 0.60 -15.42 0.15
C ALA A 59 0.15 -16.59 -0.73
N ASP A 60 -0.68 -16.31 -1.75
CA ASP A 60 -1.41 -17.34 -2.50
C ASP A 60 -0.62 -17.88 -3.70
N SER A 61 0.47 -17.22 -4.13
CA SER A 61 1.25 -17.60 -5.32
C SER A 61 2.76 -17.64 -5.05
N ASP A 62 3.53 -18.17 -5.99
CA ASP A 62 5.00 -18.14 -5.94
C ASP A 62 5.58 -17.05 -6.83
N GLY A 63 4.73 -16.19 -7.38
CA GLY A 63 5.11 -15.03 -8.16
C GLY A 63 3.95 -14.44 -8.94
N VAL A 64 4.20 -13.27 -9.54
CA VAL A 64 3.23 -12.58 -10.38
C VAL A 64 3.89 -11.92 -11.58
N ASP A 65 3.20 -11.94 -12.70
CA ASP A 65 3.50 -11.12 -13.87
C ASP A 65 2.67 -9.84 -13.81
N VAL A 66 3.35 -8.69 -13.61
CA VAL A 66 2.65 -7.39 -13.47
C VAL A 66 1.83 -7.02 -14.70
N MET A 67 2.18 -7.53 -15.89
CA MET A 67 1.41 -7.28 -17.11
C MET A 67 0.05 -8.01 -17.11
N LYS A 68 -0.08 -9.07 -16.33
CA LYS A 68 -1.30 -9.89 -16.19
C LYS A 68 -2.06 -9.58 -14.91
N PHE A 69 -1.51 -8.69 -14.07
CA PHE A 69 -2.16 -8.35 -12.80
C PHE A 69 -3.43 -7.52 -13.06
N PRO A 70 -4.60 -7.96 -12.56
CA PRO A 70 -5.86 -7.27 -12.83
C PRO A 70 -5.84 -5.87 -12.22
N ARG A 71 -6.20 -4.88 -13.05
CA ARG A 71 -6.40 -3.52 -12.55
C ARG A 71 -7.62 -3.48 -11.63
N GLN A 72 -7.54 -2.67 -10.59
CA GLN A 72 -8.73 -2.33 -9.80
C GLN A 72 -9.62 -1.38 -10.60
N PRO A 73 -10.95 -1.37 -10.32
CA PRO A 73 -11.82 -0.30 -10.77
C PRO A 73 -11.29 1.06 -10.31
N GLU A 74 -11.37 2.06 -11.16
CA GLU A 74 -11.02 3.43 -10.81
C GLU A 74 -11.95 3.93 -9.69
N VAL A 75 -11.36 4.48 -8.64
CA VAL A 75 -12.06 5.04 -7.49
C VAL A 75 -12.04 6.56 -7.59
N LYS A 76 -13.18 7.21 -7.39
CA LYS A 76 -13.35 8.66 -7.63
C LYS A 76 -13.68 9.47 -6.38
N THR A 77 -13.90 8.81 -5.26
CA THR A 77 -14.29 9.49 -4.02
C THR A 77 -13.54 8.91 -2.84
N THR A 78 -13.32 9.74 -1.83
CA THR A 78 -12.69 9.34 -0.56
C THR A 78 -13.46 8.23 0.18
N PRO A 79 -14.80 8.22 0.26
CA PRO A 79 -15.53 7.09 0.81
C PRO A 79 -15.27 5.76 0.07
N GLU A 80 -15.17 5.78 -1.26
CA GLU A 80 -14.85 4.60 -2.05
C GLU A 80 -13.41 4.12 -1.79
N LEU A 81 -12.44 5.04 -1.70
CA LEU A 81 -11.04 4.73 -1.32
C LEU A 81 -10.97 4.05 0.04
N LEU A 82 -11.71 4.55 1.03
CA LEU A 82 -11.75 3.99 2.38
C LEU A 82 -12.39 2.59 2.39
N ALA A 83 -13.51 2.40 1.72
CA ALA A 83 -14.17 1.10 1.62
C ALA A 83 -13.26 0.07 0.95
N LEU A 84 -12.54 0.48 -0.12
CA LEU A 84 -11.59 -0.37 -0.81
C LEU A 84 -10.37 -0.72 0.08
N LEU A 85 -9.84 0.25 0.81
CA LEU A 85 -8.76 0.04 1.78
C LEU A 85 -9.16 -0.99 2.83
N GLU A 86 -10.34 -0.84 3.45
CA GLU A 86 -10.84 -1.76 4.46
C GLU A 86 -10.98 -3.19 3.94
N SER A 87 -11.55 -3.34 2.74
CA SER A 87 -11.67 -4.65 2.07
C SER A 87 -10.29 -5.27 1.80
N ASN A 88 -9.34 -4.50 1.25
CA ASN A 88 -8.00 -4.98 0.95
C ASN A 88 -7.24 -5.35 2.24
N VAL A 89 -7.36 -4.56 3.31
CA VAL A 89 -6.73 -4.85 4.62
C VAL A 89 -7.26 -6.16 5.20
N ALA A 90 -8.58 -6.38 5.17
CA ALA A 90 -9.16 -7.62 5.66
C ALA A 90 -8.61 -8.86 4.92
N GLN A 91 -8.57 -8.80 3.58
CA GLN A 91 -8.02 -9.88 2.74
C GLN A 91 -6.51 -10.08 2.97
N ALA A 92 -5.75 -8.99 3.09
CA ALA A 92 -4.31 -9.05 3.37
C ALA A 92 -4.01 -9.72 4.71
N ARG A 93 -4.76 -9.36 5.76
CA ARG A 93 -4.62 -9.95 7.09
C ARG A 93 -4.90 -11.46 7.09
N GLU A 94 -6.01 -11.86 6.49
CA GLU A 94 -6.37 -13.27 6.35
C GLU A 94 -5.26 -14.04 5.62
N ALA A 95 -4.81 -13.52 4.49
CA ALA A 95 -3.79 -14.17 3.67
C ALA A 95 -2.44 -14.30 4.41
N ILE A 96 -1.94 -13.23 5.04
CA ILE A 96 -0.67 -13.29 5.80
C ILE A 96 -0.77 -14.29 6.96
N ALA A 97 -1.90 -14.33 7.68
CA ALA A 97 -2.10 -15.20 8.83
C ALA A 97 -2.01 -16.70 8.48
N THR A 98 -2.29 -17.08 7.24
CA THR A 98 -2.29 -18.48 6.78
C THR A 98 -0.93 -18.96 6.27
N VAL A 99 0.06 -18.07 6.05
CA VAL A 99 1.38 -18.48 5.53
C VAL A 99 2.24 -19.07 6.65
N PRO A 100 2.62 -20.37 6.56
CA PRO A 100 3.51 -20.98 7.53
C PRO A 100 4.94 -20.45 7.39
N ASP A 101 5.72 -20.49 8.48
CA ASP A 101 7.09 -19.93 8.51
C ASP A 101 8.01 -20.57 7.46
N GLU A 102 7.86 -21.88 7.19
CA GLU A 102 8.62 -22.57 6.15
C GLU A 102 8.38 -21.93 4.78
N ARG A 103 7.12 -21.65 4.45
CA ARG A 103 6.75 -21.01 3.18
C ARG A 103 7.21 -19.54 3.10
N MET A 104 7.39 -18.87 4.23
CA MET A 104 7.95 -17.51 4.27
C MET A 104 9.38 -17.44 3.73
N HIS A 105 10.14 -18.53 3.81
CA HIS A 105 11.51 -18.62 3.28
C HIS A 105 11.58 -19.07 1.81
N GLU A 106 10.48 -19.55 1.22
CA GLU A 106 10.44 -19.93 -0.18
C GLU A 106 10.56 -18.69 -1.08
N THR A 107 11.16 -18.91 -2.26
CA THR A 107 11.34 -17.86 -3.26
C THR A 107 10.02 -17.43 -3.86
N TRP A 108 9.81 -16.12 -3.98
CA TRP A 108 8.73 -15.50 -4.71
C TRP A 108 9.28 -14.58 -5.80
N THR A 109 8.67 -14.59 -6.99
CA THR A 109 9.23 -13.90 -8.17
C THR A 109 8.27 -12.86 -8.73
N LEU A 110 8.74 -11.62 -8.89
CA LEU A 110 8.07 -10.58 -9.67
C LEU A 110 8.67 -10.55 -11.08
N ARG A 111 7.80 -10.58 -12.09
CA ARG A 111 8.21 -10.49 -13.50
C ARG A 111 7.34 -9.51 -14.29
N MET A 112 7.86 -9.13 -15.44
CA MET A 112 7.14 -8.40 -16.48
C MET A 112 7.36 -9.15 -17.81
N GLY A 113 6.41 -10.00 -18.19
CA GLY A 113 6.60 -10.97 -19.28
C GLY A 113 7.75 -11.91 -18.94
N ASP A 114 8.72 -12.01 -19.85
CA ASP A 114 9.90 -12.87 -19.67
C ASP A 114 11.00 -12.26 -18.80
N HIS A 115 10.89 -10.96 -18.46
CA HIS A 115 11.88 -10.28 -17.63
C HIS A 115 11.57 -10.47 -16.14
N VAL A 116 12.52 -11.07 -15.41
CA VAL A 116 12.47 -11.17 -13.95
C VAL A 116 12.93 -9.84 -13.36
N ILE A 117 12.04 -9.16 -12.63
CA ILE A 117 12.36 -7.91 -11.94
C ILE A 117 13.15 -8.21 -10.67
N PHE A 118 12.67 -9.16 -9.86
CA PHE A 118 13.38 -9.73 -8.72
C PHE A 118 12.86 -11.11 -8.35
N SER A 119 13.68 -11.84 -7.57
CA SER A 119 13.36 -13.13 -6.98
C SER A 119 13.94 -13.17 -5.57
N GLU A 120 13.09 -13.18 -4.55
CA GLU A 120 13.49 -13.05 -3.14
C GLU A 120 12.68 -13.99 -2.24
N PRO A 121 13.15 -14.29 -1.01
CA PRO A 121 12.33 -14.97 -0.01
C PRO A 121 11.03 -14.21 0.23
N ARG A 122 9.92 -14.93 0.34
CA ARG A 122 8.57 -14.39 0.48
C ARG A 122 8.45 -13.34 1.60
N PHE A 123 9.07 -13.58 2.78
CA PHE A 123 9.05 -12.62 3.87
C PHE A 123 9.71 -11.29 3.50
N MET A 124 10.77 -11.31 2.67
CA MET A 124 11.40 -10.09 2.15
C MET A 124 10.48 -9.37 1.18
N VAL A 125 9.73 -10.09 0.36
CA VAL A 125 8.74 -9.50 -0.56
C VAL A 125 7.63 -8.78 0.20
N PHE A 126 7.12 -9.38 1.29
CA PHE A 126 6.18 -8.68 2.19
C PHE A 126 6.76 -7.38 2.76
N ARG A 127 8.06 -7.39 3.13
CA ARG A 127 8.72 -6.20 3.71
C ARG A 127 9.10 -5.17 2.66
N SER A 128 9.83 -5.57 1.60
CA SER A 128 10.39 -4.65 0.61
C SER A 128 9.36 -4.21 -0.42
N PHE A 129 8.74 -5.17 -1.10
CA PHE A 129 7.85 -4.89 -2.22
C PHE A 129 6.46 -4.44 -1.78
N PHE A 130 5.92 -4.95 -0.67
CA PHE A 130 4.64 -4.46 -0.16
C PHE A 130 4.83 -3.30 0.83
N MET A 131 5.38 -3.54 2.01
CA MET A 131 5.35 -2.56 3.11
C MET A 131 6.14 -1.29 2.80
N ASN A 132 7.40 -1.42 2.39
CA ASN A 132 8.25 -0.26 2.09
C ASN A 132 7.72 0.54 0.89
N HIS A 133 7.20 -0.15 -0.14
CA HIS A 133 6.60 0.47 -1.32
C HIS A 133 5.33 1.24 -0.95
N HIS A 134 4.49 0.65 -0.09
CA HIS A 134 3.29 1.31 0.44
C HIS A 134 3.65 2.56 1.25
N ILE A 135 4.60 2.46 2.19
CA ILE A 135 5.07 3.58 3.02
C ILE A 135 5.67 4.69 2.14
N HIS A 136 6.45 4.33 1.10
CA HIS A 136 7.01 5.27 0.15
C HIS A 136 5.93 6.11 -0.53
N HIS A 137 4.92 5.47 -1.14
CA HIS A 137 3.85 6.19 -1.83
C HIS A 137 2.91 6.93 -0.87
N ARG A 138 2.68 6.41 0.33
CA ARG A 138 1.96 7.13 1.37
C ARG A 138 2.67 8.44 1.76
N ALA A 139 4.00 8.42 1.88
CA ALA A 139 4.77 9.64 2.16
C ALA A 139 4.67 10.65 1.00
N GLN A 140 4.71 10.20 -0.25
CA GLN A 140 4.46 11.06 -1.41
C GLN A 140 3.05 11.66 -1.38
N LEU A 141 2.03 10.87 -1.05
CA LEU A 141 0.64 11.34 -0.91
C LEU A 141 0.54 12.45 0.15
N ALA A 142 1.22 12.32 1.28
CA ALA A 142 1.25 13.36 2.31
C ALA A 142 1.82 14.67 1.76
N VAL A 143 2.87 14.63 0.94
CA VAL A 143 3.42 15.84 0.28
C VAL A 143 2.39 16.46 -0.67
N TYR A 144 1.69 15.64 -1.48
CA TYR A 144 0.65 16.15 -2.38
C TYR A 144 -0.50 16.83 -1.64
N LEU A 145 -0.93 16.21 -0.52
CA LEU A 145 -1.96 16.80 0.34
C LEU A 145 -1.49 18.14 0.94
N ARG A 146 -0.25 18.22 1.43
CA ARG A 146 0.32 19.47 1.96
C ARG A 146 0.38 20.57 0.90
N LEU A 147 0.72 20.25 -0.35
CA LEU A 147 0.74 21.20 -1.46
C LEU A 147 -0.66 21.74 -1.83
N ASN A 148 -1.71 21.08 -1.34
CA ASN A 148 -3.11 21.49 -1.46
C ASN A 148 -3.69 22.06 -0.15
N ASP A 149 -2.84 22.48 0.79
CA ASP A 149 -3.21 23.05 2.08
C ASP A 149 -4.07 22.13 2.97
N VAL A 150 -4.00 20.82 2.74
CA VAL A 150 -4.72 19.84 3.54
C VAL A 150 -3.97 19.59 4.85
N PRO A 151 -4.62 19.70 6.02
CA PRO A 151 -4.03 19.35 7.30
C PRO A 151 -3.63 17.86 7.36
N LEU A 152 -2.41 17.56 7.84
CA LEU A 152 -1.86 16.21 7.85
C LEU A 152 -1.90 15.58 9.25
N PRO A 153 -2.25 14.28 9.36
CA PRO A 153 -2.10 13.57 10.61
C PRO A 153 -0.61 13.36 10.95
N GLY A 154 -0.30 13.26 12.25
CA GLY A 154 0.99 12.72 12.69
C GLY A 154 1.11 11.25 12.26
N MET A 155 2.25 10.87 11.65
CA MET A 155 2.49 9.50 11.16
C MET A 155 3.43 8.72 12.07
N TYR A 156 4.70 9.06 12.11
CA TYR A 156 5.70 8.48 13.01
C TYR A 156 6.13 9.43 14.12
N GLY A 157 5.58 10.62 14.13
CA GLY A 157 5.77 11.69 15.07
C GLY A 157 4.72 12.76 14.82
N PRO A 158 4.80 13.91 15.52
CA PRO A 158 3.85 15.01 15.34
C PRO A 158 3.93 15.59 13.92
N SER A 159 2.85 16.19 13.47
CA SER A 159 2.82 17.08 12.31
C SER A 159 2.64 18.53 12.76
N ALA A 160 2.71 19.48 11.82
CA ALA A 160 2.37 20.87 12.12
C ALA A 160 0.89 21.06 12.51
N ASP A 161 0.03 20.12 12.14
CA ASP A 161 -1.42 20.19 12.37
C ASP A 161 -1.88 19.32 13.55
N GLU A 162 -1.05 18.35 13.95
CA GLU A 162 -1.30 17.47 15.10
C GLU A 162 -0.03 17.42 15.97
N PRO A 163 0.13 18.35 16.95
CA PRO A 163 1.18 18.27 17.94
C PRO A 163 0.98 17.08 18.88
N ILE A 164 2.04 16.70 19.63
CA ILE A 164 1.97 15.66 20.68
C ILE A 164 1.08 16.15 21.81
#